data_59abf29814a26f5d02cdbd8f7e1ce36a
#
_entry.id   59abf29814a26f5d02cdbd8f7e1ce36a
#
_cell.length_a   1.000
_cell.length_b   1.000
_cell.length_c   1.000
_cell.angle_alpha   90.00
_cell.angle_beta   90.00
_cell.angle_gamma   90.00
#
_symmetry.space_group_name_H-M   'P 1'
#
loop_
_entity.id
_entity.type
_entity.pdbx_description
1 polymer ?
#
loop_
_entity_poly.entity_id
_entity_poly.type
_entity_poly.pdbx_seq_one_letter_code
_entity_poly.pdbx_strand_id
1 'polypeptide(L)'
;FDKVARLLELPYPGGPAIAHLANEGNDEAYRLPISLNIHDNLEFSFSGLKAAVAGLVSEMRSPLPRHIKADIAASFQKTVADTIIKKTTWALEKNPDVKSVCLVGGVAANIHLRVRLEQAVHMFNPEIKFFVPELKYCTDNAAMIGAAAIQHYLFGKPDDWRTVEANPNLTL
;
A
#
# COMPACT_ATOMS: atom_id res chain seq x y z
N PHE A 1 0.72 7.01 3.94
CA PHE A 1 -0.37 7.93 3.57
C PHE A 1 -0.63 8.98 4.67
N ASP A 2 -0.91 8.61 5.92
CA ASP A 2 -1.27 9.56 7.01
C ASP A 2 -0.22 10.65 7.26
N LYS A 3 1.08 10.29 7.19
CA LYS A 3 2.16 11.26 7.37
C LYS A 3 2.21 12.30 6.24
N VAL A 4 1.95 11.88 5.00
CA VAL A 4 1.89 12.78 3.83
C VAL A 4 0.61 13.61 3.87
N ALA A 5 -0.53 13.02 4.24
CA ALA A 5 -1.77 13.77 4.43
C ALA A 5 -1.59 14.91 5.44
N ARG A 6 -0.90 14.65 6.56
CA ARG A 6 -0.59 15.68 7.55
C ARG A 6 0.30 16.80 6.98
N LEU A 7 1.31 16.47 6.16
CA LEU A 7 2.14 17.49 5.49
C LEU A 7 1.33 18.38 4.53
N LEU A 8 0.29 17.82 3.92
CA LEU A 8 -0.62 18.54 3.04
C LEU A 8 -1.81 19.17 3.78
N GLU A 9 -1.83 19.11 5.12
CA GLU A 9 -2.93 19.62 5.97
C GLU A 9 -4.30 18.99 5.62
N LEU A 10 -4.29 17.70 5.28
CA LEU A 10 -5.50 16.93 4.97
C LEU A 10 -6.06 16.27 6.23
N PRO A 11 -7.38 16.00 6.26
CA PRO A 11 -8.02 15.33 7.40
C PRO A 11 -7.58 13.88 7.56
N TYR A 12 -7.77 13.35 8.75
CA TYR A 12 -7.64 11.92 9.05
C TYR A 12 -8.97 11.19 8.74
N PRO A 13 -8.93 9.95 8.21
CA PRO A 13 -7.76 9.15 7.85
C PRO A 13 -7.10 9.60 6.53
N GLY A 14 -5.76 9.64 6.53
CA GLY A 14 -4.97 10.21 5.45
C GLY A 14 -5.05 9.45 4.13
N GLY A 15 -5.21 8.13 4.16
CA GLY A 15 -5.34 7.31 2.94
C GLY A 15 -6.47 7.76 2.03
N PRO A 16 -7.73 7.76 2.50
CA PRO A 16 -8.88 8.28 1.74
C PRO A 16 -8.72 9.75 1.33
N ALA A 17 -8.19 10.60 2.22
CA ALA A 17 -8.00 12.02 1.95
C ALA A 17 -7.01 12.26 0.79
N ILE A 18 -5.87 11.56 0.77
CA ILE A 18 -4.91 11.58 -0.33
C ILE A 18 -5.56 11.06 -1.62
N ALA A 19 -6.23 9.91 -1.56
CA ALA A 19 -6.84 9.29 -2.74
C ALA A 19 -7.91 10.21 -3.38
N HIS A 20 -8.72 10.88 -2.54
CA HIS A 20 -9.72 11.83 -3.04
C HIS A 20 -9.06 13.03 -3.72
N LEU A 21 -8.09 13.66 -3.05
CA LEU A 21 -7.43 14.85 -3.58
C LEU A 21 -6.59 14.55 -4.83
N ALA A 22 -5.97 13.37 -4.91
CA ALA A 22 -5.19 12.91 -6.05
C ALA A 22 -5.99 12.86 -7.36
N ASN A 23 -7.31 12.68 -7.30
CA ASN A 23 -8.18 12.70 -8.48
C ASN A 23 -8.26 14.09 -9.17
N GLU A 24 -7.87 15.16 -8.47
CA GLU A 24 -7.88 16.53 -8.96
C GLU A 24 -6.50 16.96 -9.48
N GLY A 25 -5.45 16.15 -9.24
CA GLY A 25 -4.07 16.51 -9.50
C GLY A 25 -3.45 15.82 -10.71
N ASN A 26 -2.32 16.36 -11.14
CA ASN A 26 -1.47 15.76 -12.15
C ASN A 26 -0.44 14.82 -11.46
N ASP A 27 -0.50 13.54 -11.76
CA ASP A 27 0.37 12.53 -11.15
C ASP A 27 1.82 12.52 -11.69
N GLU A 28 2.09 13.32 -12.71
CA GLU A 28 3.43 13.53 -13.28
C GLU A 28 4.04 14.89 -12.91
N ALA A 29 3.35 15.70 -12.11
CA ALA A 29 3.81 17.03 -11.73
C ALA A 29 5.11 16.99 -10.91
N TYR A 30 5.28 15.96 -10.08
CA TYR A 30 6.47 15.82 -9.22
C TYR A 30 7.10 14.44 -9.36
N ARG A 31 8.40 14.39 -9.67
CA ARG A 31 9.18 13.15 -9.65
C ARG A 31 9.60 12.81 -8.22
N LEU A 32 8.95 11.82 -7.64
CA LEU A 32 9.27 11.31 -6.32
C LEU A 32 10.10 10.03 -6.40
N PRO A 33 11.02 9.78 -5.45
CA PRO A 33 11.93 8.63 -5.53
C PRO A 33 11.22 7.32 -5.17
N ILE A 34 11.57 6.27 -5.91
CA ILE A 34 11.30 4.88 -5.54
C ILE A 34 12.49 4.37 -4.74
N SER A 35 12.27 4.09 -3.44
CA SER A 35 13.33 3.54 -2.57
C SER A 35 13.65 2.09 -2.93
N LEU A 36 14.88 1.65 -2.62
CA LEU A 36 15.34 0.28 -2.85
C LEU A 36 15.09 -0.21 -4.28
N ASN A 37 15.30 0.67 -5.27
CA ASN A 37 15.04 0.40 -6.68
C ASN A 37 16.17 -0.46 -7.31
N ILE A 38 16.44 -1.62 -6.71
CA ILE A 38 17.42 -2.61 -7.13
C ILE A 38 16.64 -3.88 -7.46
N HIS A 39 16.82 -4.41 -8.66
CA HIS A 39 16.02 -5.53 -9.20
C HIS A 39 15.97 -6.76 -8.28
N ASP A 40 17.06 -7.09 -7.60
CA ASP A 40 17.09 -8.26 -6.73
C ASP A 40 16.56 -8.04 -5.32
N ASN A 41 16.25 -6.80 -4.96
CA ASN A 41 15.73 -6.44 -3.66
C ASN A 41 14.21 -6.35 -3.72
N LEU A 42 13.50 -7.27 -3.03
CA LEU A 42 12.04 -7.28 -2.92
C LEU A 42 11.51 -6.56 -1.67
N GLU A 43 12.40 -6.00 -0.84
CA GLU A 43 12.01 -5.25 0.35
C GLU A 43 11.35 -3.91 -0.02
N PHE A 44 10.47 -3.44 0.85
CA PHE A 44 9.82 -2.15 0.73
C PHE A 44 10.38 -1.12 1.71
N SER A 45 10.59 0.10 1.22
CA SER A 45 10.84 1.26 2.07
C SER A 45 10.13 2.47 1.51
N PHE A 46 9.33 3.11 2.35
CA PHE A 46 8.65 4.37 2.04
C PHE A 46 9.18 5.55 2.85
N SER A 47 10.26 5.34 3.61
CA SER A 47 10.88 6.40 4.43
C SER A 47 11.46 7.50 3.57
N GLY A 48 12.19 7.15 2.52
CA GLY A 48 12.75 8.11 1.56
C GLY A 48 11.67 8.87 0.80
N LEU A 49 10.59 8.21 0.40
CA LEU A 49 9.45 8.84 -0.26
C LEU A 49 8.78 9.89 0.65
N LYS A 50 8.58 9.55 1.93
CA LYS A 50 8.04 10.50 2.93
C LYS A 50 8.96 11.71 3.10
N ALA A 51 10.29 11.49 3.20
CA ALA A 51 11.26 12.56 3.34
C ALA A 51 11.31 13.48 2.10
N ALA A 52 11.20 12.90 0.90
CA ALA A 52 11.14 13.66 -0.34
C ALA A 52 9.91 14.57 -0.42
N VAL A 53 8.73 14.07 -0.02
CA VAL A 53 7.52 14.92 0.05
C VAL A 53 7.67 16.01 1.11
N ALA A 54 8.25 15.70 2.27
CA ALA A 54 8.50 16.72 3.32
C ALA A 54 9.46 17.81 2.84
N GLY A 55 10.55 17.43 2.16
CA GLY A 55 11.48 18.37 1.52
C GLY A 55 10.77 19.26 0.51
N LEU A 56 10.04 18.65 -0.43
CA LEU A 56 9.27 19.36 -1.47
C LEU A 56 8.32 20.40 -0.84
N VAL A 57 7.55 20.00 0.16
CA VAL A 57 6.60 20.91 0.85
C VAL A 57 7.34 22.04 1.58
N SER A 58 8.49 21.75 2.20
CA SER A 58 9.27 22.75 2.96
C SER A 58 9.89 23.86 2.09
N GLU A 59 10.13 23.57 0.81
CA GLU A 59 10.64 24.55 -0.16
C GLU A 59 9.55 25.47 -0.72
N MET A 60 8.29 25.16 -0.47
CA MET A 60 7.15 25.91 -0.97
C MET A 60 6.65 26.94 0.05
N ARG A 61 6.03 28.01 -0.47
CA ARG A 61 5.38 29.01 0.41
C ARG A 61 4.08 28.47 0.98
N SER A 62 3.95 28.53 2.30
CA SER A 62 2.70 28.20 3.01
C SER A 62 1.75 29.42 3.05
N PRO A 63 0.42 29.22 3.00
CA PRO A 63 -0.27 27.94 2.78
C PRO A 63 -0.21 27.45 1.33
N LEU A 64 -0.10 26.13 1.14
CA LEU A 64 -0.08 25.54 -0.21
C LEU A 64 -1.45 25.70 -0.89
N PRO A 65 -1.49 26.18 -2.15
CA PRO A 65 -2.71 26.17 -2.97
C PRO A 65 -3.26 24.75 -3.17
N ARG A 66 -4.60 24.63 -3.29
CA ARG A 66 -5.28 23.33 -3.44
C ARG A 66 -4.73 22.50 -4.62
N HIS A 67 -4.51 23.13 -5.78
CA HIS A 67 -4.00 22.41 -6.95
C HIS A 67 -2.59 21.84 -6.72
N ILE A 68 -1.72 22.55 -6.02
CA ILE A 68 -0.38 22.05 -5.65
C ILE A 68 -0.50 20.87 -4.68
N LYS A 69 -1.38 20.94 -3.69
CA LYS A 69 -1.65 19.81 -2.79
C LYS A 69 -2.18 18.60 -3.57
N ALA A 70 -3.04 18.83 -4.57
CA ALA A 70 -3.60 17.78 -5.43
C ALA A 70 -2.52 17.12 -6.29
N ASP A 71 -1.64 17.90 -6.93
CA ASP A 71 -0.53 17.40 -7.73
C ASP A 71 0.46 16.57 -6.89
N ILE A 72 0.77 17.04 -5.67
CA ILE A 72 1.63 16.27 -4.75
C ILE A 72 0.95 14.97 -4.33
N ALA A 73 -0.35 15.01 -4.02
CA ALA A 73 -1.12 13.83 -3.63
C ALA A 73 -1.17 12.80 -4.78
N ALA A 74 -1.40 13.24 -6.01
CA ALA A 74 -1.44 12.40 -7.20
C ALA A 74 -0.06 11.77 -7.49
N SER A 75 1.00 12.57 -7.51
CA SER A 75 2.38 12.11 -7.72
C SER A 75 2.83 11.13 -6.63
N PHE A 76 2.46 11.39 -5.37
CA PHE A 76 2.73 10.48 -4.26
C PHE A 76 1.99 9.16 -4.42
N GLN A 77 0.69 9.18 -4.70
CA GLN A 77 -0.13 7.99 -4.90
C GLN A 77 0.39 7.14 -6.06
N LYS A 78 0.74 7.78 -7.19
CA LYS A 78 1.37 7.13 -8.35
C LYS A 78 2.67 6.45 -7.94
N THR A 79 3.58 7.14 -7.23
CA THR A 79 4.88 6.59 -6.84
C THR A 79 4.74 5.41 -5.89
N VAL A 80 3.77 5.42 -4.97
CA VAL A 80 3.45 4.25 -4.13
C VAL A 80 2.99 3.08 -4.99
N ALA A 81 2.06 3.30 -5.92
CA ALA A 81 1.56 2.26 -6.82
C ALA A 81 2.69 1.70 -7.69
N ASP A 82 3.52 2.56 -8.30
CA ASP A 82 4.66 2.17 -9.12
C ASP A 82 5.67 1.32 -8.34
N THR A 83 5.92 1.68 -7.07
CA THR A 83 6.81 0.90 -6.19
C THR A 83 6.27 -0.51 -5.97
N ILE A 84 4.98 -0.63 -5.64
CA ILE A 84 4.35 -1.93 -5.36
C ILE A 84 4.30 -2.77 -6.63
N ILE A 85 3.86 -2.20 -7.75
CA ILE A 85 3.80 -2.87 -9.05
C ILE A 85 5.17 -3.42 -9.43
N LYS A 86 6.20 -2.59 -9.38
CA LYS A 86 7.57 -2.96 -9.74
C LYS A 86 8.09 -4.13 -8.92
N LYS A 87 7.93 -4.06 -7.59
CA LYS A 87 8.33 -5.15 -6.69
C LYS A 87 7.54 -6.42 -6.92
N THR A 88 6.24 -6.32 -7.19
CA THR A 88 5.40 -7.46 -7.51
C THR A 88 5.84 -8.11 -8.82
N THR A 89 6.12 -7.33 -9.87
CA THR A 89 6.62 -7.85 -11.15
C THR A 89 7.95 -8.60 -10.95
N TRP A 90 8.90 -8.02 -10.22
CA TRP A 90 10.17 -8.71 -9.92
C TRP A 90 9.97 -9.99 -9.09
N ALA A 91 9.00 -10.00 -8.17
CA ALA A 91 8.67 -11.21 -7.42
C ALA A 91 8.09 -12.30 -8.32
N LEU A 92 7.25 -11.93 -9.29
CA LEU A 92 6.69 -12.87 -10.28
C LEU A 92 7.77 -13.41 -11.22
N GLU A 93 8.71 -12.58 -11.67
CA GLU A 93 9.87 -13.03 -12.48
C GLU A 93 10.70 -14.10 -11.77
N LYS A 94 10.87 -13.95 -10.44
CA LYS A 94 11.61 -14.92 -9.61
C LYS A 94 10.82 -16.17 -9.27
N ASN A 95 9.49 -16.15 -9.42
CA ASN A 95 8.60 -17.23 -9.02
C ASN A 95 7.60 -17.55 -10.15
N PRO A 96 8.06 -18.18 -11.24
CA PRO A 96 7.24 -18.40 -12.44
C PRO A 96 6.03 -19.33 -12.21
N ASP A 97 6.05 -20.13 -11.14
CA ASP A 97 4.97 -21.06 -10.79
C ASP A 97 3.82 -20.43 -10.00
N VAL A 98 3.89 -19.14 -9.71
CA VAL A 98 2.83 -18.42 -8.99
C VAL A 98 1.51 -18.47 -9.79
N LYS A 99 0.43 -18.88 -9.13
CA LYS A 99 -0.91 -18.99 -9.72
C LYS A 99 -1.84 -17.85 -9.31
N SER A 100 -1.48 -17.12 -8.24
CA SER A 100 -2.30 -16.03 -7.76
C SER A 100 -1.49 -14.97 -7.03
N VAL A 101 -1.96 -13.72 -7.12
CA VAL A 101 -1.48 -12.57 -6.35
C VAL A 101 -2.63 -12.06 -5.49
N CYS A 102 -2.36 -11.82 -4.21
CA CYS A 102 -3.33 -11.27 -3.27
C CYS A 102 -2.86 -9.90 -2.78
N LEU A 103 -3.69 -8.86 -2.93
CA LEU A 103 -3.45 -7.55 -2.35
C LEU A 103 -4.35 -7.38 -1.11
N VAL A 104 -3.75 -7.32 0.07
CA VAL A 104 -4.47 -7.27 1.37
C VAL A 104 -3.96 -6.13 2.25
N GLY A 105 -4.66 -5.87 3.36
CA GLY A 105 -4.32 -4.82 4.32
C GLY A 105 -4.89 -3.45 3.98
N GLY A 106 -4.65 -2.45 4.82
CA GLY A 106 -5.30 -1.12 4.73
C GLY A 106 -5.05 -0.40 3.40
N VAL A 107 -3.84 -0.52 2.82
CA VAL A 107 -3.51 0.11 1.53
C VAL A 107 -4.26 -0.55 0.37
N ALA A 108 -4.71 -1.79 0.52
CA ALA A 108 -5.56 -2.46 -0.45
C ALA A 108 -6.94 -1.78 -0.64
N ALA A 109 -7.33 -0.86 0.23
CA ALA A 109 -8.52 -0.03 0.03
C ALA A 109 -8.34 1.04 -1.06
N ASN A 110 -7.11 1.35 -1.46
CA ASN A 110 -6.83 2.33 -2.51
C ASN A 110 -7.19 1.77 -3.90
N ILE A 111 -8.24 2.32 -4.50
CA ILE A 111 -8.76 1.84 -5.80
C ILE A 111 -7.74 2.04 -6.94
N HIS A 112 -7.00 3.16 -6.94
CA HIS A 112 -5.95 3.42 -7.93
C HIS A 112 -4.89 2.32 -7.91
N LEU A 113 -4.42 1.92 -6.72
CA LEU A 113 -3.48 0.82 -6.58
C LEU A 113 -4.07 -0.52 -7.05
N ARG A 114 -5.32 -0.85 -6.66
CA ARG A 114 -5.98 -2.10 -7.08
C ARG A 114 -5.98 -2.26 -8.59
N VAL A 115 -6.53 -1.27 -9.28
CA VAL A 115 -6.68 -1.30 -10.74
C VAL A 115 -5.32 -1.42 -11.43
N ARG A 116 -4.35 -0.61 -11.01
CA ARG A 116 -3.03 -0.63 -11.64
C ARG A 116 -2.24 -1.91 -11.38
N LEU A 117 -2.31 -2.44 -10.17
CA LEU A 117 -1.62 -3.68 -9.83
C LEU A 117 -2.25 -4.88 -10.54
N GLU A 118 -3.59 -4.96 -10.60
CA GLU A 118 -4.32 -5.99 -11.35
C GLU A 118 -3.92 -5.97 -12.83
N GLN A 119 -3.92 -4.78 -13.45
CA GLN A 119 -3.48 -4.62 -14.84
C GLN A 119 -2.04 -5.09 -15.03
N ALA A 120 -1.13 -4.72 -14.14
CA ALA A 120 0.28 -5.13 -14.24
C ALA A 120 0.46 -6.65 -14.09
N VAL A 121 -0.27 -7.29 -13.17
CA VAL A 121 -0.26 -8.75 -12.99
C VAL A 121 -0.77 -9.45 -14.25
N HIS A 122 -1.89 -9.01 -14.81
CA HIS A 122 -2.45 -9.62 -16.02
C HIS A 122 -1.62 -9.33 -17.29
N MET A 123 -0.95 -8.19 -17.36
CA MET A 123 0.03 -7.91 -18.44
C MET A 123 1.26 -8.81 -18.34
N PHE A 124 1.69 -9.16 -17.13
CA PHE A 124 2.79 -10.09 -16.91
C PHE A 124 2.39 -11.52 -17.31
N ASN A 125 1.26 -12.01 -16.81
CA ASN A 125 0.68 -13.30 -17.20
C ASN A 125 -0.85 -13.28 -16.92
N PRO A 126 -1.70 -13.39 -17.97
CA PRO A 126 -3.15 -13.34 -17.82
C PRO A 126 -3.76 -14.53 -17.07
N GLU A 127 -3.01 -15.64 -16.91
CA GLU A 127 -3.47 -16.83 -16.17
C GLU A 127 -3.33 -16.65 -14.64
N ILE A 128 -2.59 -15.64 -14.18
CA ILE A 128 -2.43 -15.36 -12.74
C ILE A 128 -3.73 -14.73 -12.23
N LYS A 129 -4.33 -15.35 -11.23
CA LYS A 129 -5.53 -14.83 -10.57
C LYS A 129 -5.15 -13.68 -9.64
N PHE A 130 -5.91 -12.60 -9.70
CA PHE A 130 -5.73 -11.47 -8.79
C PHE A 130 -6.87 -11.40 -7.77
N PHE A 131 -6.53 -11.36 -6.48
CA PHE A 131 -7.51 -11.34 -5.39
C PHE A 131 -7.32 -10.09 -4.54
N VAL A 132 -8.43 -9.43 -4.26
CA VAL A 132 -8.52 -8.33 -3.28
C VAL A 132 -9.75 -8.53 -2.40
N PRO A 133 -9.70 -8.21 -1.10
CA PRO A 133 -10.87 -8.25 -0.26
C PRO A 133 -11.85 -7.12 -0.60
N GLU A 134 -13.11 -7.29 -0.19
CA GLU A 134 -14.05 -6.16 -0.14
C GLU A 134 -13.51 -5.06 0.75
N LEU A 135 -13.85 -3.80 0.45
CA LEU A 135 -13.31 -2.62 1.16
C LEU A 135 -13.47 -2.71 2.68
N LYS A 136 -14.60 -3.26 3.15
CA LYS A 136 -14.90 -3.43 4.58
C LYS A 136 -13.95 -4.38 5.32
N TYR A 137 -13.20 -5.23 4.58
CA TYR A 137 -12.24 -6.19 5.13
C TYR A 137 -10.78 -5.76 4.93
N CYS A 138 -10.52 -4.59 4.36
CA CYS A 138 -9.15 -4.10 4.15
C CYS A 138 -8.49 -3.59 5.43
N THR A 139 -9.27 -3.15 6.41
CA THR A 139 -8.79 -2.70 7.72
C THR A 139 -9.09 -3.75 8.78
N ASP A 140 -8.66 -3.50 10.02
CA ASP A 140 -8.87 -4.41 11.14
C ASP A 140 -10.35 -4.76 11.29
N ASN A 141 -10.63 -6.06 11.34
CA ASN A 141 -11.99 -6.57 11.46
C ASN A 141 -12.02 -7.95 12.14
N ALA A 142 -13.12 -8.27 12.80
CA ALA A 142 -13.27 -9.54 13.52
C ALA A 142 -13.35 -10.76 12.57
N ALA A 143 -13.78 -10.57 11.31
CA ALA A 143 -13.92 -11.68 10.36
C ALA A 143 -12.55 -12.28 10.01
N MET A 144 -11.48 -11.47 9.83
CA MET A 144 -10.14 -11.98 9.54
C MET A 144 -9.57 -12.78 10.74
N ILE A 145 -9.86 -12.33 11.97
CA ILE A 145 -9.44 -13.04 13.19
C ILE A 145 -10.19 -14.37 13.31
N GLY A 146 -11.51 -14.36 13.06
CA GLY A 146 -12.30 -15.60 13.06
C GLY A 146 -11.83 -16.59 11.99
N ALA A 147 -11.50 -16.13 10.80
CA ALA A 147 -10.95 -16.99 9.73
C ALA A 147 -9.60 -17.59 10.13
N ALA A 148 -8.68 -16.79 10.69
CA ALA A 148 -7.41 -17.28 11.20
C ALA A 148 -7.61 -18.30 12.33
N ALA A 149 -8.51 -18.02 13.28
CA ALA A 149 -8.82 -18.93 14.38
C ALA A 149 -9.36 -20.28 13.88
N ILE A 150 -10.22 -20.29 12.86
CA ILE A 150 -10.71 -21.54 12.25
C ILE A 150 -9.54 -22.36 11.67
N GLN A 151 -8.61 -21.73 10.97
CA GLN A 151 -7.43 -22.43 10.42
C GLN A 151 -6.57 -23.02 11.55
N HIS A 152 -6.31 -22.25 12.59
CA HIS A 152 -5.57 -22.73 13.75
C HIS A 152 -6.30 -23.90 14.45
N TYR A 153 -7.62 -23.85 14.57
CA TYR A 153 -8.42 -24.92 15.15
C TYR A 153 -8.39 -26.21 14.32
N LEU A 154 -8.46 -26.11 13.00
CA LEU A 154 -8.52 -27.26 12.10
C LEU A 154 -7.15 -27.93 11.87
N PHE A 155 -6.08 -27.16 11.83
CA PHE A 155 -4.74 -27.61 11.40
C PHE A 155 -3.65 -27.44 12.42
N GLY A 156 -3.92 -26.75 13.52
CA GLY A 156 -2.97 -26.49 14.61
C GLY A 156 -3.43 -27.05 15.93
N LYS A 157 -2.77 -26.58 16.99
CA LYS A 157 -3.22 -26.77 18.37
C LYS A 157 -3.73 -25.43 18.88
N PRO A 158 -4.93 -25.33 19.44
CA PRO A 158 -5.40 -24.10 20.05
C PRO A 158 -4.51 -23.72 21.23
N ASP A 159 -4.22 -22.44 21.37
CA ASP A 159 -3.48 -21.90 22.49
C ASP A 159 -4.33 -21.98 23.78
N ASP A 160 -3.66 -22.13 24.92
CA ASP A 160 -4.35 -22.02 26.22
C ASP A 160 -4.63 -20.54 26.50
N TRP A 161 -5.92 -20.17 26.55
CA TRP A 161 -6.37 -18.80 26.79
C TRP A 161 -5.78 -18.17 28.08
N ARG A 162 -5.31 -19.00 29.01
CA ARG A 162 -4.69 -18.56 30.28
C ARG A 162 -3.23 -18.15 30.14
N THR A 163 -2.58 -18.56 29.05
CA THR A 163 -1.16 -18.36 28.81
C THR A 163 -0.88 -17.54 27.55
N VAL A 164 -1.92 -17.26 26.74
CA VAL A 164 -1.75 -16.45 25.53
C VAL A 164 -1.46 -14.99 25.89
N GLU A 165 -0.39 -14.45 25.34
CA GLU A 165 0.03 -13.07 25.54
C GLU A 165 0.11 -12.34 24.19
N ALA A 166 -0.20 -11.03 24.20
CA ALA A 166 -0.02 -10.20 23.03
C ALA A 166 1.48 -9.88 22.85
N ASN A 167 2.04 -10.29 21.72
CA ASN A 167 3.43 -9.98 21.39
C ASN A 167 3.49 -9.08 20.14
N PRO A 168 3.74 -7.75 20.28
CA PRO A 168 3.81 -6.83 19.16
C PRO A 168 5.03 -7.04 18.25
N ASN A 169 6.01 -7.83 18.69
CA ASN A 169 7.25 -8.12 17.97
C ASN A 169 7.29 -9.57 17.42
N LEU A 170 6.14 -10.25 17.39
CA LEU A 170 6.08 -11.58 16.80
C LEU A 170 6.51 -11.53 15.34
N THR A 171 7.54 -12.30 15.01
CA THR A 171 7.99 -12.49 13.62
C THR A 171 7.26 -13.69 13.02
N LEU A 172 6.85 -13.54 11.75
CA LEU A 172 6.25 -14.61 10.95
C LEU A 172 7.31 -15.58 10.44
#